data_56c386387c61cc8c583e000fbe96f6ac
#
_entry.id   56c386387c61cc8c583e000fbe96f6ac
#
_cell.length_a   1.000
_cell.length_b   1.000
_cell.length_c   1.000
_cell.angle_alpha   90.00
_cell.angle_beta   90.00
_cell.angle_gamma   90.00
#
_symmetry.space_group_name_H-M   'P 1'
#
loop_
_entity.id
_entity.type
_entity.pdbx_description
1 polymer ?
#
loop_
_entity_poly.entity_id
_entity_poly.type
_entity_poly.pdbx_seq_one_letter_code
_entity_poly.pdbx_strand_id
1 'polypeptide(L)'
;MTRTLLRGGRVFDGTGAPPAEADVLVEDGRILEVGTGLDGDEAVDVGGRYLLPGLFDCHTHVTISNINLLGMLQTPFSYRFFETVRNLAATLRVGITTVRDAAGADAGVRQAVADGLVPGPRLQISVTLLSQTGGHGDGWFRSGQVVSFWPTYPGMPDGLVDGPEAMRRKVRELVRAGADVIKVATSGGVLSPTDDPRHAHFRDDELAALVAEAAAAGRWVMAHAQASDGIKAAVRAGVRSVEHGIYLDDEAIGLLLDRGAWLVPTLVAPRGVLAAAEAGMAIPDAARRKAVEVAEAHAASFRRAVAAGVKVAMGTDSGITPHGRNLAELELMAKGGMTPAQVLVATTSSAAELTGLSGELGTLEPGKRADVVVVDGDPFELATLGDRIAAVVKDGRLVAGHVLAATAAAGRRSATGSTGGATAAST
;
A
#
# COMPACT_ATOMS: atom_id res chain seq x y z
N MET A 1 -17.03 -23.45 -14.60
CA MET A 1 -16.04 -22.55 -13.99
C MET A 1 -14.75 -23.34 -13.87
N THR A 2 -13.61 -22.77 -14.24
CA THR A 2 -12.32 -23.49 -14.23
C THR A 2 -11.65 -23.28 -12.88
N ARG A 3 -11.31 -24.39 -12.22
CA ARG A 3 -10.57 -24.41 -10.97
C ARG A 3 -9.08 -24.49 -11.27
N THR A 4 -8.33 -23.46 -10.88
CA THR A 4 -6.88 -23.39 -11.06
C THR A 4 -6.19 -23.76 -9.76
N LEU A 5 -5.30 -24.75 -9.81
CA LEU A 5 -4.51 -25.23 -8.68
C LEU A 5 -3.08 -24.70 -8.77
N LEU A 6 -2.66 -23.91 -7.79
CA LEU A 6 -1.24 -23.60 -7.54
C LEU A 6 -0.67 -24.72 -6.67
N ARG A 7 0.09 -25.63 -7.27
CA ARG A 7 0.51 -26.88 -6.65
C ARG A 7 1.98 -26.90 -6.22
N GLY A 8 2.25 -27.55 -5.10
CA GLY A 8 3.61 -27.82 -4.61
C GLY A 8 4.29 -26.57 -4.07
N GLY A 9 3.53 -25.68 -3.44
CA GLY A 9 4.05 -24.45 -2.82
C GLY A 9 4.39 -24.61 -1.35
N ARG A 10 5.11 -23.61 -0.81
CA ARG A 10 5.28 -23.37 0.62
C ARG A 10 4.47 -22.12 0.98
N VAL A 11 3.32 -22.29 1.61
CA VAL A 11 2.37 -21.22 1.90
C VAL A 11 2.75 -20.51 3.19
N PHE A 12 3.05 -19.20 3.11
CA PHE A 12 2.97 -18.27 4.22
C PHE A 12 1.60 -17.58 4.13
N ASP A 13 0.69 -17.93 5.01
CA ASP A 13 -0.72 -17.56 4.91
C ASP A 13 -1.04 -16.11 5.29
N GLY A 14 -0.05 -15.35 5.79
CA GLY A 14 -0.22 -13.96 6.24
C GLY A 14 -0.63 -13.81 7.71
N THR A 15 -0.84 -14.90 8.46
CA THR A 15 -1.18 -14.84 9.90
C THR A 15 0.03 -14.64 10.80
N GLY A 16 1.23 -14.89 10.28
CA GLY A 16 2.49 -14.92 11.04
C GLY A 16 2.87 -16.34 11.49
N ALA A 17 2.07 -17.35 11.18
CA ALA A 17 2.44 -18.75 11.34
C ALA A 17 3.61 -19.11 10.42
N PRO A 18 4.47 -20.09 10.82
CA PRO A 18 5.51 -20.59 9.93
C PRO A 18 4.94 -21.13 8.62
N PRO A 19 5.63 -20.95 7.48
CA PRO A 19 5.19 -21.49 6.21
C PRO A 19 5.06 -23.02 6.23
N ALA A 20 4.01 -23.54 5.60
CA ALA A 20 3.75 -24.96 5.46
C ALA A 20 3.65 -25.37 3.98
N GLU A 21 4.00 -26.63 3.66
CA GLU A 21 3.75 -27.18 2.34
C GLU A 21 2.24 -27.30 2.11
N ALA A 22 1.75 -26.63 1.09
CA ALA A 22 0.34 -26.67 0.70
C ALA A 22 0.14 -26.22 -0.76
N ASP A 23 -0.97 -26.64 -1.30
CA ASP A 23 -1.54 -26.18 -2.57
C ASP A 23 -2.56 -25.07 -2.31
N VAL A 24 -2.81 -24.19 -3.28
CA VAL A 24 -3.88 -23.20 -3.24
C VAL A 24 -4.80 -23.42 -4.43
N LEU A 25 -6.05 -23.78 -4.15
CA LEU A 25 -7.09 -23.97 -5.18
C LEU A 25 -7.91 -22.69 -5.33
N VAL A 26 -8.03 -22.23 -6.55
CA VAL A 26 -8.68 -20.96 -6.92
C VAL A 26 -9.84 -21.24 -7.89
N GLU A 27 -11.00 -20.65 -7.62
CA GLU A 27 -12.17 -20.64 -8.49
C GLU A 27 -12.80 -19.24 -8.50
N ASP A 28 -13.17 -18.72 -9.66
CA ASP A 28 -13.84 -17.43 -9.85
C ASP A 28 -13.14 -16.25 -9.12
N GLY A 29 -11.81 -16.26 -9.12
CA GLY A 29 -11.00 -15.20 -8.50
C GLY A 29 -10.94 -15.28 -6.96
N ARG A 30 -11.44 -16.35 -6.36
CA ARG A 30 -11.38 -16.59 -4.91
C ARG A 30 -10.63 -17.87 -4.58
N ILE A 31 -10.05 -17.89 -3.40
CA ILE A 31 -9.45 -19.09 -2.82
C ILE A 31 -10.59 -20.01 -2.40
N LEU A 32 -10.63 -21.21 -2.98
CA LEU A 32 -11.60 -22.23 -2.64
C LEU A 32 -11.11 -23.07 -1.44
N GLU A 33 -9.84 -23.46 -1.50
CA GLU A 33 -9.22 -24.31 -0.47
C GLU A 33 -7.70 -24.09 -0.44
N VAL A 34 -7.10 -24.28 0.76
CA VAL A 34 -5.66 -24.32 0.98
C VAL A 34 -5.35 -25.61 1.73
N GLY A 35 -4.50 -26.47 1.19
CA GLY A 35 -4.21 -27.77 1.78
C GLY A 35 -3.28 -28.62 0.91
N THR A 36 -3.10 -29.88 1.24
CA THR A 36 -2.26 -30.81 0.48
C THR A 36 -3.11 -31.77 -0.34
N GLY A 37 -2.62 -32.16 -1.52
CA GLY A 37 -3.27 -33.18 -2.35
C GLY A 37 -4.60 -32.73 -2.98
N LEU A 38 -4.75 -31.43 -3.22
CA LEU A 38 -5.93 -30.85 -3.87
C LEU A 38 -5.95 -31.18 -5.36
N ASP A 39 -7.15 -31.18 -5.95
CA ASP A 39 -7.38 -31.41 -7.39
C ASP A 39 -8.06 -30.22 -8.03
N GLY A 40 -7.61 -29.85 -9.23
CA GLY A 40 -8.13 -28.74 -10.02
C GLY A 40 -8.27 -29.13 -11.50
N ASP A 41 -9.01 -28.32 -12.26
CA ASP A 41 -9.16 -28.53 -13.71
C ASP A 41 -7.86 -28.20 -14.45
N GLU A 42 -7.14 -27.18 -13.96
CA GLU A 42 -5.81 -26.79 -14.42
C GLU A 42 -4.85 -26.73 -13.23
N ALA A 43 -3.63 -27.20 -13.42
CA ALA A 43 -2.60 -27.14 -12.38
C ALA A 43 -1.38 -26.33 -12.86
N VAL A 44 -0.97 -25.40 -12.03
CA VAL A 44 0.27 -24.63 -12.17
C VAL A 44 1.24 -25.11 -11.11
N ASP A 45 2.32 -25.79 -11.53
CA ASP A 45 3.37 -26.23 -10.63
C ASP A 45 4.25 -25.04 -10.22
N VAL A 46 4.22 -24.70 -8.94
CA VAL A 46 5.05 -23.60 -8.40
C VAL A 46 6.44 -24.05 -7.98
N GLY A 47 6.76 -25.35 -8.08
CA GLY A 47 8.12 -25.88 -7.94
C GLY A 47 8.74 -25.63 -6.57
N GLY A 48 8.00 -25.76 -5.48
CA GLY A 48 8.48 -25.52 -4.11
C GLY A 48 8.69 -24.05 -3.75
N ARG A 49 8.29 -23.11 -4.59
CA ARG A 49 8.33 -21.67 -4.32
C ARG A 49 7.37 -21.30 -3.20
N TYR A 50 7.64 -20.16 -2.57
CA TYR A 50 6.73 -19.63 -1.56
C TYR A 50 5.52 -18.94 -2.19
N LEU A 51 4.36 -19.16 -1.56
CA LEU A 51 3.12 -18.47 -1.86
C LEU A 51 2.76 -17.56 -0.69
N LEU A 52 2.62 -16.27 -0.95
CA LEU A 52 2.24 -15.25 0.01
C LEU A 52 0.90 -14.63 -0.40
N PRO A 53 0.13 -14.05 0.54
CA PRO A 53 -0.97 -13.15 0.16
C PRO A 53 -0.45 -11.98 -0.68
N GLY A 54 -1.28 -11.45 -1.54
CA GLY A 54 -0.99 -10.19 -2.22
C GLY A 54 -0.58 -9.10 -1.22
N LEU A 55 0.54 -8.42 -1.52
CA LEU A 55 1.11 -7.42 -0.63
C LEU A 55 0.34 -6.10 -0.74
N PHE A 56 0.40 -5.32 0.35
CA PHE A 56 -0.19 -3.99 0.45
C PHE A 56 0.90 -2.92 0.55
N ASP A 57 0.58 -1.72 0.05
CA ASP A 57 1.26 -0.49 0.40
C ASP A 57 0.22 0.54 0.87
N CYS A 58 0.20 0.86 2.15
CA CYS A 58 -0.82 1.68 2.78
C CYS A 58 -0.58 3.19 2.64
N HIS A 59 0.50 3.61 1.94
CA HIS A 59 0.80 5.01 1.71
C HIS A 59 1.58 5.20 0.42
N THR A 60 0.88 5.52 -0.66
CA THR A 60 1.47 5.81 -1.98
C THR A 60 0.89 7.09 -2.57
N HIS A 61 1.55 7.62 -3.59
CA HIS A 61 1.08 8.70 -4.47
C HIS A 61 1.22 8.23 -5.91
N VAL A 62 0.28 7.41 -6.39
CA VAL A 62 0.42 6.72 -7.68
C VAL A 62 0.51 7.66 -8.88
N THR A 63 0.03 8.91 -8.74
CA THR A 63 0.10 9.95 -9.78
C THR A 63 1.36 10.81 -9.71
N ILE A 64 2.25 10.58 -8.74
CA ILE A 64 3.53 11.26 -8.60
C ILE A 64 4.64 10.29 -8.99
N SER A 65 5.47 10.67 -9.97
CA SER A 65 6.59 9.85 -10.45
C SER A 65 7.94 10.28 -9.87
N ASN A 66 8.03 11.52 -9.40
CA ASN A 66 9.23 12.11 -8.80
C ASN A 66 8.90 13.44 -8.12
N ILE A 67 9.88 14.00 -7.40
CA ILE A 67 9.76 15.26 -6.65
C ILE A 67 10.43 16.46 -7.35
N ASN A 68 10.61 16.40 -8.66
CA ASN A 68 11.16 17.49 -9.45
C ASN A 68 10.10 18.58 -9.72
N LEU A 69 10.03 19.57 -8.84
CA LEU A 69 9.03 20.65 -8.94
C LEU A 69 9.15 21.45 -10.24
N LEU A 70 10.37 21.71 -10.74
CA LEU A 70 10.57 22.41 -12.02
C LEU A 70 10.09 21.57 -13.20
N GLY A 71 10.39 20.27 -13.18
CA GLY A 71 9.89 19.33 -14.18
C GLY A 71 8.36 19.29 -14.21
N MET A 72 7.70 19.31 -13.05
CA MET A 72 6.24 19.36 -12.97
C MET A 72 5.65 20.60 -13.64
N LEU A 73 6.29 21.77 -13.49
CA LEU A 73 5.85 23.00 -14.13
C LEU A 73 6.01 22.99 -15.66
N GLN A 74 6.94 22.18 -16.19
CA GLN A 74 7.24 22.06 -17.61
C GLN A 74 6.48 20.94 -18.30
N THR A 75 5.89 20.03 -17.52
CA THR A 75 5.20 18.83 -18.04
C THR A 75 3.72 19.12 -18.27
N PRO A 76 3.17 18.82 -19.46
CA PRO A 76 1.73 18.93 -19.71
C PRO A 76 0.92 18.14 -18.70
N PHE A 77 -0.21 18.73 -18.22
CA PHE A 77 -1.03 18.13 -17.16
C PHE A 77 -1.44 16.68 -17.43
N SER A 78 -1.88 16.36 -18.64
CA SER A 78 -2.33 15.02 -19.00
C SER A 78 -1.22 13.96 -18.97
N TYR A 79 0.05 14.35 -19.10
CA TYR A 79 1.19 13.45 -19.11
C TYR A 79 1.30 12.62 -17.82
N ARG A 80 0.93 13.21 -16.68
CA ARG A 80 0.91 12.53 -15.38
C ARG A 80 0.07 11.24 -15.36
N PHE A 81 -1.05 11.19 -16.11
CA PHE A 81 -1.88 10.00 -16.15
C PHE A 81 -1.22 8.84 -16.89
N PHE A 82 -0.42 9.14 -17.92
CA PHE A 82 0.38 8.12 -18.60
C PHE A 82 1.53 7.63 -17.73
N GLU A 83 2.16 8.51 -16.95
CA GLU A 83 3.13 8.09 -15.94
C GLU A 83 2.47 7.24 -14.86
N THR A 84 1.25 7.58 -14.44
CA THR A 84 0.46 6.79 -13.48
C THR A 84 0.29 5.34 -13.93
N VAL A 85 0.04 5.09 -15.21
CA VAL A 85 -0.05 3.72 -15.76
C VAL A 85 1.26 2.94 -15.54
N ARG A 86 2.41 3.60 -15.75
CA ARG A 86 3.74 3.00 -15.51
C ARG A 86 3.98 2.74 -14.02
N ASN A 87 3.61 3.69 -13.17
CA ASN A 87 3.73 3.59 -11.71
C ASN A 87 2.90 2.43 -11.16
N LEU A 88 1.65 2.33 -11.57
CA LEU A 88 0.74 1.24 -11.18
C LEU A 88 1.28 -0.13 -11.61
N ALA A 89 1.75 -0.25 -12.86
CA ALA A 89 2.33 -1.49 -13.36
C ALA A 89 3.64 -1.85 -12.64
N ALA A 90 4.47 -0.86 -12.29
CA ALA A 90 5.71 -1.07 -11.54
C ALA A 90 5.43 -1.56 -10.12
N THR A 91 4.45 -0.97 -9.43
CA THR A 91 4.01 -1.36 -8.10
C THR A 91 3.44 -2.78 -8.10
N LEU A 92 2.62 -3.12 -9.10
CA LEU A 92 2.03 -4.46 -9.22
C LEU A 92 3.11 -5.54 -9.43
N ARG A 93 4.14 -5.26 -10.24
CA ARG A 93 5.23 -6.22 -10.53
C ARG A 93 6.02 -6.66 -9.32
N VAL A 94 6.10 -5.86 -8.26
CA VAL A 94 6.77 -6.24 -7.01
C VAL A 94 5.83 -6.89 -5.99
N GLY A 95 4.68 -7.42 -6.44
CA GLY A 95 3.75 -8.19 -5.62
C GLY A 95 2.74 -7.36 -4.83
N ILE A 96 2.73 -6.04 -4.97
CA ILE A 96 1.74 -5.20 -4.30
C ILE A 96 0.45 -5.21 -5.12
N THR A 97 -0.58 -5.89 -4.61
CA THR A 97 -1.88 -6.04 -5.27
C THR A 97 -2.92 -5.05 -4.77
N THR A 98 -2.65 -4.36 -3.66
CA THR A 98 -3.54 -3.33 -3.08
C THR A 98 -2.72 -2.15 -2.58
N VAL A 99 -3.17 -0.93 -2.87
CA VAL A 99 -2.57 0.31 -2.38
C VAL A 99 -3.62 1.23 -1.78
N ARG A 100 -3.21 2.03 -0.78
CA ARG A 100 -3.94 3.19 -0.30
C ARG A 100 -3.20 4.44 -0.79
N ASP A 101 -3.83 5.15 -1.75
CA ASP A 101 -3.29 6.41 -2.30
C ASP A 101 -3.56 7.56 -1.34
N ALA A 102 -2.48 8.19 -0.89
CA ALA A 102 -2.49 9.21 0.15
C ALA A 102 -2.70 10.63 -0.39
N ALA A 103 -2.87 10.80 -1.65
CA ALA A 103 -3.38 11.92 -2.44
C ALA A 103 -2.89 11.81 -3.90
N GLY A 104 -3.73 12.23 -4.83
CA GLY A 104 -3.39 12.38 -6.24
C GLY A 104 -4.20 11.50 -7.17
N ALA A 105 -4.58 10.30 -6.75
CA ALA A 105 -5.48 9.46 -7.52
C ALA A 105 -6.94 9.90 -7.32
N ASP A 106 -7.64 10.15 -8.42
CA ASP A 106 -9.07 10.41 -8.44
C ASP A 106 -9.88 9.14 -8.69
N ALA A 107 -11.20 9.28 -8.70
CA ALA A 107 -12.12 8.19 -8.98
C ALA A 107 -11.91 7.59 -10.39
N GLY A 108 -11.43 8.37 -11.37
CA GLY A 108 -11.16 7.92 -12.72
C GLY A 108 -9.96 6.96 -12.78
N VAL A 109 -8.87 7.27 -12.06
CA VAL A 109 -7.70 6.39 -11.93
C VAL A 109 -8.10 5.07 -11.28
N ARG A 110 -8.84 5.14 -10.15
CA ARG A 110 -9.34 3.92 -9.47
C ARG A 110 -10.23 3.08 -10.38
N GLN A 111 -11.16 3.72 -11.09
CA GLN A 111 -12.09 3.03 -11.99
C GLN A 111 -11.36 2.38 -13.17
N ALA A 112 -10.38 3.07 -13.78
CA ALA A 112 -9.60 2.52 -14.89
C ALA A 112 -8.87 1.22 -14.52
N VAL A 113 -8.36 1.11 -13.28
CA VAL A 113 -7.77 -0.15 -12.79
C VAL A 113 -8.86 -1.20 -12.50
N ALA A 114 -9.99 -0.80 -11.91
CA ALA A 114 -11.09 -1.72 -11.59
C ALA A 114 -11.71 -2.34 -12.85
N ASP A 115 -11.84 -1.55 -13.91
CA ASP A 115 -12.37 -2.00 -15.22
C ASP A 115 -11.33 -2.75 -16.07
N GLY A 116 -10.08 -2.83 -15.60
CA GLY A 116 -8.99 -3.49 -16.33
C GLY A 116 -8.49 -2.70 -17.55
N LEU A 117 -8.80 -1.40 -17.66
CA LEU A 117 -8.28 -0.54 -18.72
C LEU A 117 -6.76 -0.36 -18.60
N VAL A 118 -6.26 -0.34 -17.36
CA VAL A 118 -4.82 -0.28 -17.05
C VAL A 118 -4.45 -1.33 -16.01
N PRO A 119 -3.26 -1.96 -16.13
CA PRO A 119 -2.78 -2.88 -15.12
C PRO A 119 -2.39 -2.11 -13.85
N GLY A 120 -2.79 -2.61 -12.68
CA GLY A 120 -2.43 -1.98 -11.42
C GLY A 120 -2.97 -2.72 -10.20
N PRO A 121 -2.47 -2.34 -9.01
CA PRO A 121 -3.03 -2.79 -7.75
C PRO A 121 -4.44 -2.24 -7.55
N ARG A 122 -5.24 -2.87 -6.71
CA ARG A 122 -6.53 -2.34 -6.23
C ARG A 122 -6.26 -1.05 -5.46
N LEU A 123 -7.04 0.02 -5.71
CA LEU A 123 -6.83 1.32 -5.08
C LEU A 123 -7.91 1.63 -4.05
N GLN A 124 -7.47 2.08 -2.87
CA GLN A 124 -8.23 2.99 -2.02
C GLN A 124 -7.65 4.39 -2.20
N ILE A 125 -8.50 5.39 -2.41
CA ILE A 125 -8.07 6.76 -2.73
C ILE A 125 -8.54 7.76 -1.69
N SER A 126 -7.68 8.74 -1.39
CA SER A 126 -8.05 9.92 -0.58
C SER A 126 -8.42 11.13 -1.43
N VAL A 127 -8.18 11.05 -2.72
CA VAL A 127 -8.35 12.10 -3.73
C VAL A 127 -7.30 13.19 -3.52
N THR A 128 -7.38 14.01 -2.47
CA THR A 128 -6.42 15.06 -2.17
C THR A 128 -6.02 15.09 -0.69
N LEU A 129 -4.96 15.81 -0.37
CA LEU A 129 -4.48 16.06 0.99
C LEU A 129 -5.15 17.32 1.54
N LEU A 130 -5.82 17.22 2.70
CA LEU A 130 -6.30 18.38 3.43
C LEU A 130 -5.17 19.05 4.20
N SER A 131 -5.02 20.35 4.03
CA SER A 131 -3.99 21.17 4.66
C SER A 131 -4.55 22.54 5.05
N GLN A 132 -4.07 23.10 6.15
CA GLN A 132 -4.36 24.49 6.48
C GLN A 132 -3.57 25.44 5.56
N THR A 133 -3.97 26.69 5.47
CA THR A 133 -3.19 27.77 4.83
C THR A 133 -1.80 27.85 5.45
N GLY A 134 -0.76 27.85 4.61
CA GLY A 134 0.65 27.82 5.04
C GLY A 134 1.11 26.45 5.54
N GLY A 135 0.29 25.41 5.44
CA GLY A 135 0.62 24.05 5.87
C GLY A 135 1.25 23.20 4.78
N HIS A 136 1.43 21.91 5.07
CA HIS A 136 2.21 20.97 4.24
C HIS A 136 1.70 20.79 2.81
N GLY A 137 0.38 20.87 2.60
CA GLY A 137 -0.24 20.76 1.27
C GLY A 137 -0.42 22.09 0.55
N ASP A 138 -0.05 23.21 1.17
CA ASP A 138 -0.12 24.54 0.56
C ASP A 138 1.15 24.80 -0.28
N GLY A 139 1.08 24.58 -1.55
CA GLY A 139 2.20 24.77 -2.47
C GLY A 139 2.62 26.23 -2.71
N TRP A 140 2.33 27.15 -1.80
CA TRP A 140 2.67 28.56 -1.92
C TRP A 140 4.16 28.84 -1.72
N PHE A 141 4.76 29.56 -2.67
CA PHE A 141 6.15 30.01 -2.60
C PHE A 141 6.23 31.51 -2.30
N ARG A 142 7.33 31.95 -1.70
CA ARG A 142 7.58 33.37 -1.38
C ARG A 142 7.51 34.33 -2.57
N SER A 143 7.60 33.80 -3.79
CA SER A 143 7.36 34.55 -5.03
C SER A 143 5.87 34.88 -5.29
N GLY A 144 4.97 34.32 -4.48
CA GLY A 144 3.52 34.37 -4.69
C GLY A 144 3.00 33.33 -5.68
N GLN A 145 3.87 32.47 -6.22
CA GLN A 145 3.45 31.36 -7.09
C GLN A 145 3.02 30.15 -6.25
N VAL A 146 2.01 29.42 -6.75
CA VAL A 146 1.56 28.16 -6.17
C VAL A 146 1.99 27.01 -7.07
N VAL A 147 2.72 26.05 -6.52
CA VAL A 147 3.11 24.81 -7.18
C VAL A 147 2.63 23.65 -6.33
N SER A 148 1.55 23.01 -6.76
CA SER A 148 0.94 21.92 -6.02
C SER A 148 1.27 20.57 -6.67
N PHE A 149 1.61 19.56 -5.87
CA PHE A 149 1.66 18.16 -6.29
C PHE A 149 0.27 17.65 -6.69
N TRP A 150 -0.79 18.27 -6.18
CA TRP A 150 -2.19 17.91 -6.39
C TRP A 150 -2.98 19.10 -6.97
N PRO A 151 -2.72 19.45 -8.26
CA PRO A 151 -3.44 20.55 -8.91
C PRO A 151 -4.93 20.23 -9.03
N THR A 152 -5.77 21.24 -8.90
CA THR A 152 -7.21 21.10 -9.06
C THR A 152 -7.62 20.85 -10.50
N TYR A 153 -8.56 19.94 -10.71
CA TYR A 153 -9.21 19.65 -11.99
C TYR A 153 -10.58 18.99 -11.74
N PRO A 154 -11.44 18.77 -12.74
CA PRO A 154 -12.69 18.05 -12.54
C PRO A 154 -12.46 16.67 -11.87
N GLY A 155 -13.03 16.47 -10.67
CA GLY A 155 -12.82 15.28 -9.84
C GLY A 155 -11.75 15.41 -8.77
N MET A 156 -10.92 16.46 -8.81
CA MET A 156 -9.88 16.76 -7.81
C MET A 156 -10.16 18.13 -7.17
N PRO A 157 -10.90 18.19 -6.05
CA PRO A 157 -11.11 19.43 -5.33
C PRO A 157 -9.83 19.95 -4.69
N ASP A 158 -9.77 21.26 -4.45
CA ASP A 158 -8.71 21.88 -3.67
C ASP A 158 -8.65 21.32 -2.24
N GLY A 159 -7.43 21.16 -1.71
CA GLY A 159 -7.17 20.60 -0.37
C GLY A 159 -7.03 21.65 0.73
N LEU A 160 -6.95 22.95 0.43
CA LEU A 160 -6.79 23.97 1.47
C LEU A 160 -8.11 24.19 2.21
N VAL A 161 -8.00 24.23 3.55
CA VAL A 161 -9.15 24.35 4.42
C VAL A 161 -8.76 24.93 5.78
N ASP A 162 -9.52 25.95 6.24
CA ASP A 162 -9.34 26.59 7.55
C ASP A 162 -10.69 26.71 8.24
N GLY A 163 -10.73 26.33 9.51
CA GLY A 163 -11.89 26.37 10.38
C GLY A 163 -12.83 25.16 10.25
N PRO A 164 -13.56 24.83 11.34
CA PRO A 164 -14.33 23.58 11.45
C PRO A 164 -15.48 23.50 10.44
N GLU A 165 -16.15 24.61 10.08
CA GLU A 165 -17.26 24.59 9.12
C GLU A 165 -16.76 24.33 7.69
N ALA A 166 -15.63 24.96 7.30
CA ALA A 166 -15.00 24.69 6.02
C ALA A 166 -14.52 23.23 5.95
N MET A 167 -13.96 22.71 7.06
CA MET A 167 -13.53 21.30 7.17
C MET A 167 -14.70 20.33 6.90
N ARG A 168 -15.88 20.51 7.53
CA ARG A 168 -17.06 19.67 7.26
C ARG A 168 -17.45 19.67 5.79
N ARG A 169 -17.49 20.87 5.17
CA ARG A 169 -17.81 20.99 3.74
C ARG A 169 -16.79 20.27 2.88
N LYS A 170 -15.50 20.42 3.18
CA LYS A 170 -14.41 19.81 2.43
C LYS A 170 -14.44 18.28 2.50
N VAL A 171 -14.72 17.69 3.66
CA VAL A 171 -14.92 16.25 3.78
C VAL A 171 -16.06 15.77 2.89
N ARG A 172 -17.19 16.46 2.86
CA ARG A 172 -18.32 16.12 1.97
C ARG A 172 -17.95 16.24 0.49
N GLU A 173 -17.14 17.23 0.11
CA GLU A 173 -16.60 17.36 -1.26
C GLU A 173 -15.73 16.16 -1.64
N LEU A 174 -14.84 15.70 -0.76
CA LEU A 174 -14.00 14.53 -0.99
C LEU A 174 -14.82 13.24 -1.08
N VAL A 175 -15.79 13.05 -0.20
CA VAL A 175 -16.71 11.90 -0.27
C VAL A 175 -17.49 11.90 -1.58
N ARG A 176 -18.00 13.06 -2.01
CA ARG A 176 -18.65 13.22 -3.33
C ARG A 176 -17.70 12.92 -4.48
N ALA A 177 -16.42 13.29 -4.37
CA ALA A 177 -15.38 12.98 -5.37
C ALA A 177 -14.94 11.51 -5.36
N GLY A 178 -15.47 10.68 -4.44
CA GLY A 178 -15.23 9.24 -4.39
C GLY A 178 -14.12 8.81 -3.44
N ALA A 179 -13.74 9.65 -2.46
CA ALA A 179 -12.73 9.26 -1.48
C ALA A 179 -13.18 8.04 -0.65
N ASP A 180 -12.29 7.05 -0.53
CA ASP A 180 -12.45 5.88 0.34
C ASP A 180 -11.96 6.16 1.76
N VAL A 181 -11.00 7.07 1.89
CA VAL A 181 -10.36 7.52 3.12
C VAL A 181 -10.11 9.02 3.03
N ILE A 182 -10.09 9.73 4.15
CA ILE A 182 -9.76 11.17 4.17
C ILE A 182 -8.31 11.32 4.62
N LYS A 183 -7.51 12.06 3.85
CA LYS A 183 -6.12 12.39 4.20
C LYS A 183 -6.01 13.82 4.69
N VAL A 184 -5.31 14.01 5.81
CA VAL A 184 -5.04 15.33 6.41
C VAL A 184 -3.55 15.45 6.76
N ALA A 185 -2.99 16.65 6.71
CA ALA A 185 -1.67 16.97 7.24
C ALA A 185 -1.80 17.70 8.59
N THR A 186 -1.51 17.00 9.69
CA THR A 186 -1.58 17.55 11.05
C THR A 186 -0.24 18.10 11.55
N SER A 187 0.76 18.14 10.69
CA SER A 187 2.04 18.82 10.91
C SER A 187 2.64 19.30 9.60
N GLY A 188 3.69 20.10 9.68
CA GLY A 188 4.57 20.37 8.56
C GLY A 188 5.32 19.12 8.10
N GLY A 189 6.06 19.24 7.00
CA GLY A 189 6.78 18.13 6.39
C GLY A 189 8.09 18.52 5.69
N VAL A 190 8.72 17.52 5.08
CA VAL A 190 10.05 17.68 4.47
C VAL A 190 10.00 18.47 3.16
N LEU A 191 9.04 18.18 2.28
CA LEU A 191 9.02 18.72 0.91
C LEU A 191 8.35 20.09 0.79
N SER A 192 7.57 20.51 1.75
CA SER A 192 6.90 21.81 1.73
C SER A 192 7.92 22.97 1.89
N PRO A 193 7.73 24.07 1.14
CA PRO A 193 8.73 25.13 1.07
C PRO A 193 8.79 26.03 2.31
N THR A 194 7.68 26.15 3.06
CA THR A 194 7.51 27.21 4.07
C THR A 194 7.20 26.71 5.47
N ASP A 195 6.82 25.45 5.67
CA ASP A 195 6.51 24.89 6.98
C ASP A 195 7.71 24.19 7.65
N ASP A 196 7.52 23.77 8.90
CA ASP A 196 8.49 23.02 9.68
C ASP A 196 7.88 21.67 10.11
N PRO A 197 8.57 20.54 9.87
CA PRO A 197 8.09 19.21 10.27
C PRO A 197 7.87 19.03 11.78
N ARG A 198 8.38 19.96 12.61
CA ARG A 198 8.23 19.96 14.07
C ARG A 198 7.01 20.74 14.57
N HIS A 199 6.27 21.42 13.68
CA HIS A 199 5.13 22.24 14.05
C HIS A 199 3.82 21.52 13.73
N ALA A 200 2.91 21.47 14.72
CA ALA A 200 1.55 20.97 14.54
C ALA A 200 0.69 21.91 13.69
N HIS A 201 -0.19 21.33 12.91
CA HIS A 201 -1.17 22.02 12.09
C HIS A 201 -2.58 21.70 12.58
N PHE A 202 -3.52 22.57 12.26
CA PHE A 202 -4.91 22.54 12.70
C PHE A 202 -5.10 22.65 14.22
N ARG A 203 -6.29 23.04 14.62
CA ARG A 203 -6.74 23.09 16.01
C ARG A 203 -7.62 21.89 16.32
N ASP A 204 -7.80 21.62 17.61
CA ASP A 204 -8.55 20.45 18.08
C ASP A 204 -10.00 20.43 17.56
N ASP A 205 -10.65 21.59 17.44
CA ASP A 205 -12.02 21.72 16.93
C ASP A 205 -12.11 21.44 15.42
N GLU A 206 -11.08 21.79 14.64
CA GLU A 206 -10.98 21.48 13.22
C GLU A 206 -10.80 19.96 13.00
N LEU A 207 -9.89 19.34 13.77
CA LEU A 207 -9.65 17.89 13.71
C LEU A 207 -10.85 17.09 14.22
N ALA A 208 -11.53 17.57 15.26
CA ALA A 208 -12.78 16.95 15.74
C ALA A 208 -13.88 17.03 14.66
N ALA A 209 -14.02 18.17 13.98
CA ALA A 209 -14.98 18.34 12.89
C ALA A 209 -14.66 17.41 11.70
N LEU A 210 -13.37 17.27 11.36
CA LEU A 210 -12.87 16.37 10.32
C LEU A 210 -13.27 14.91 10.60
N VAL A 211 -12.89 14.40 11.78
CA VAL A 211 -13.10 13.00 12.11
C VAL A 211 -14.59 12.67 12.26
N ALA A 212 -15.36 13.56 12.90
CA ALA A 212 -16.81 13.38 13.05
C ALA A 212 -17.53 13.32 11.70
N GLU A 213 -17.18 14.23 10.78
CA GLU A 213 -17.81 14.27 9.45
C GLU A 213 -17.40 13.08 8.58
N ALA A 214 -16.13 12.67 8.63
CA ALA A 214 -15.64 11.47 7.95
C ALA A 214 -16.36 10.21 8.48
N ALA A 215 -16.47 10.05 9.79
CA ALA A 215 -17.15 8.93 10.42
C ALA A 215 -18.65 8.87 10.05
N ALA A 216 -19.33 10.03 10.00
CA ALA A 216 -20.72 10.12 9.57
C ALA A 216 -20.92 9.66 8.11
N ALA A 217 -19.88 9.80 7.27
CA ALA A 217 -19.86 9.30 5.90
C ALA A 217 -19.31 7.85 5.79
N GLY A 218 -19.04 7.16 6.89
CA GLY A 218 -18.44 5.82 6.91
C GLY A 218 -16.99 5.80 6.39
N ARG A 219 -16.25 6.90 6.57
CA ARG A 219 -14.85 7.03 6.15
C ARG A 219 -13.93 7.16 7.36
N TRP A 220 -12.72 6.63 7.23
CA TRP A 220 -11.65 6.84 8.19
C TRP A 220 -10.77 8.02 7.79
N VAL A 221 -9.97 8.47 8.76
CA VAL A 221 -8.98 9.52 8.54
C VAL A 221 -7.58 8.93 8.70
N MET A 222 -6.69 9.26 7.76
CA MET A 222 -5.25 9.02 7.83
C MET A 222 -4.52 10.37 7.93
N ALA A 223 -3.57 10.49 8.85
CA ALA A 223 -2.90 11.76 9.13
C ALA A 223 -1.41 11.72 8.80
N HIS A 224 -0.96 12.52 7.82
CA HIS A 224 0.45 12.92 7.78
C HIS A 224 0.75 13.65 9.07
N ALA A 225 1.62 13.12 9.90
CA ALA A 225 1.97 13.70 11.18
C ALA A 225 3.42 13.37 11.52
N GLN A 226 4.27 14.40 11.49
CA GLN A 226 5.69 14.31 11.83
C GLN A 226 5.96 14.85 13.24
N ALA A 227 5.42 16.03 13.56
CA ALA A 227 5.53 16.66 14.87
C ALA A 227 4.81 15.86 15.96
N SER A 228 5.41 15.71 17.15
CA SER A 228 4.79 15.03 18.29
C SER A 228 3.42 15.61 18.65
N ASP A 229 3.28 16.94 18.72
CA ASP A 229 2.01 17.58 19.05
C ASP A 229 0.95 17.36 17.95
N GLY A 230 1.35 17.34 16.66
CA GLY A 230 0.45 17.02 15.55
C GLY A 230 -0.01 15.56 15.57
N ILE A 231 0.87 14.63 15.95
CA ILE A 231 0.53 13.22 16.16
C ILE A 231 -0.48 13.07 17.30
N LYS A 232 -0.19 13.69 18.46
CA LYS A 232 -1.07 13.62 19.63
C LYS A 232 -2.44 14.20 19.35
N ALA A 233 -2.51 15.37 18.69
CA ALA A 233 -3.78 16.00 18.31
C ALA A 233 -4.59 15.10 17.36
N ALA A 234 -3.95 14.55 16.33
CA ALA A 234 -4.59 13.64 15.38
C ALA A 234 -5.15 12.38 16.08
N VAL A 235 -4.36 11.72 16.94
CA VAL A 235 -4.77 10.52 17.65
C VAL A 235 -5.89 10.80 18.65
N ARG A 236 -5.83 11.93 19.38
CA ARG A 236 -6.92 12.35 20.27
C ARG A 236 -8.21 12.61 19.52
N ALA A 237 -8.13 13.21 18.34
CA ALA A 237 -9.29 13.43 17.48
C ALA A 237 -9.91 12.14 16.92
N GLY A 238 -9.16 11.02 16.88
CA GLY A 238 -9.65 9.71 16.47
C GLY A 238 -9.27 9.32 15.04
N VAL A 239 -8.12 9.76 14.53
CA VAL A 239 -7.60 9.24 13.26
C VAL A 239 -7.31 7.75 13.36
N ARG A 240 -7.51 7.02 12.26
CA ARG A 240 -7.24 5.58 12.22
C ARG A 240 -5.75 5.26 12.09
N SER A 241 -4.99 6.09 11.35
CA SER A 241 -3.55 5.90 11.18
C SER A 241 -2.79 7.23 11.21
N VAL A 242 -1.59 7.14 11.77
CA VAL A 242 -0.54 8.14 11.71
C VAL A 242 0.46 7.70 10.65
N GLU A 243 0.68 8.54 9.68
CA GLU A 243 1.66 8.36 8.62
C GLU A 243 2.98 9.03 9.02
N HIS A 244 4.09 8.37 8.76
CA HIS A 244 5.45 8.78 9.13
C HIS A 244 5.76 8.63 10.63
N GLY A 245 5.15 9.43 11.52
CA GLY A 245 5.41 9.32 12.96
C GLY A 245 6.85 9.68 13.36
N ILE A 246 7.42 10.75 12.77
CA ILE A 246 8.86 11.03 12.85
C ILE A 246 9.32 11.40 14.27
N TYR A 247 8.59 12.26 14.95
CA TYR A 247 8.95 12.75 16.30
C TYR A 247 8.02 12.18 17.38
N LEU A 248 7.84 10.84 17.40
CA LEU A 248 7.08 10.18 18.47
C LEU A 248 7.80 10.38 19.81
N ASP A 249 7.09 10.88 20.80
CA ASP A 249 7.50 10.83 22.22
C ASP A 249 6.72 9.74 22.97
N ASP A 250 7.00 9.54 24.26
CA ASP A 250 6.37 8.46 25.02
C ASP A 250 4.87 8.66 25.19
N GLU A 251 4.41 9.93 25.28
CA GLU A 251 2.98 10.25 25.33
C GLU A 251 2.29 9.90 24.00
N ALA A 252 2.90 10.25 22.85
CA ALA A 252 2.37 9.91 21.53
C ALA A 252 2.28 8.39 21.33
N ILE A 253 3.31 7.65 21.76
CA ILE A 253 3.30 6.17 21.73
C ILE A 253 2.18 5.62 22.62
N GLY A 254 2.04 6.14 23.85
CA GLY A 254 0.95 5.76 24.75
C GLY A 254 -0.42 6.00 24.14
N LEU A 255 -0.64 7.15 23.50
CA LEU A 255 -1.89 7.47 22.81
C LEU A 255 -2.17 6.54 21.63
N LEU A 256 -1.16 6.17 20.83
CA LEU A 256 -1.32 5.20 19.73
C LEU A 256 -1.80 3.84 20.27
N LEU A 257 -1.22 3.37 21.39
CA LEU A 257 -1.60 2.14 22.06
C LEU A 257 -3.03 2.20 22.61
N ASP A 258 -3.34 3.24 23.38
CA ASP A 258 -4.63 3.43 24.08
C ASP A 258 -5.80 3.54 23.07
N ARG A 259 -5.58 4.18 21.94
CA ARG A 259 -6.59 4.35 20.88
C ARG A 259 -6.58 3.24 19.84
N GLY A 260 -5.61 2.33 19.88
CA GLY A 260 -5.43 1.30 18.87
C GLY A 260 -5.16 1.85 17.46
N ALA A 261 -4.61 3.06 17.38
CA ALA A 261 -4.27 3.70 16.12
C ALA A 261 -3.03 3.04 15.49
N TRP A 262 -3.00 3.05 14.16
CA TRP A 262 -1.93 2.43 13.39
C TRP A 262 -0.79 3.41 13.12
N LEU A 263 0.44 2.90 13.04
CA LEU A 263 1.59 3.59 12.48
C LEU A 263 1.88 3.03 11.08
N VAL A 264 1.96 3.92 10.08
CA VAL A 264 2.41 3.62 8.72
C VAL A 264 3.72 4.37 8.51
N PRO A 265 4.88 3.71 8.68
CA PRO A 265 6.13 4.41 8.97
C PRO A 265 6.76 5.13 7.77
N THR A 266 6.75 4.57 6.57
CA THR A 266 7.37 5.17 5.37
C THR A 266 8.86 5.53 5.54
N LEU A 267 9.64 4.64 6.13
CA LEU A 267 11.07 4.88 6.48
C LEU A 267 11.95 5.17 5.26
N VAL A 268 11.51 4.72 4.08
CA VAL A 268 12.22 4.99 2.81
C VAL A 268 12.08 6.45 2.35
N ALA A 269 11.03 7.18 2.75
CA ALA A 269 10.71 8.48 2.18
C ALA A 269 11.81 9.54 2.39
N PRO A 270 12.34 9.80 3.60
CA PRO A 270 13.45 10.74 3.78
C PRO A 270 14.71 10.33 3.01
N ARG A 271 14.97 9.02 2.93
CA ARG A 271 16.11 8.47 2.16
C ARG A 271 15.92 8.65 0.66
N GLY A 272 14.68 8.54 0.18
CA GLY A 272 14.32 8.81 -1.21
C GLY A 272 14.62 10.25 -1.63
N VAL A 273 14.33 11.22 -0.76
CA VAL A 273 14.69 12.64 -0.99
C VAL A 273 16.21 12.82 -1.12
N LEU A 274 16.99 12.18 -0.23
CA LEU A 274 18.45 12.25 -0.26
C LEU A 274 19.02 11.58 -1.51
N ALA A 275 18.55 10.39 -1.86
CA ALA A 275 18.97 9.67 -3.06
C ALA A 275 18.63 10.44 -4.35
N ALA A 276 17.47 11.10 -4.41
CA ALA A 276 17.10 11.95 -5.55
C ALA A 276 18.05 13.14 -5.70
N ALA A 277 18.43 13.78 -4.57
CA ALA A 277 19.42 14.87 -4.58
C ALA A 277 20.81 14.39 -5.04
N GLU A 278 21.26 13.22 -4.57
CA GLU A 278 22.53 12.60 -4.98
C GLU A 278 22.52 12.23 -6.47
N ALA A 279 21.38 11.83 -7.00
CA ALA A 279 21.20 11.56 -8.44
C ALA A 279 21.11 12.83 -9.30
N GLY A 280 21.30 14.02 -8.72
CA GLY A 280 21.32 15.30 -9.42
C GLY A 280 19.95 15.92 -9.67
N MET A 281 18.90 15.43 -9.03
CA MET A 281 17.58 16.06 -9.08
C MET A 281 17.61 17.42 -8.36
N ALA A 282 16.96 18.42 -8.93
CA ALA A 282 16.86 19.75 -8.35
C ALA A 282 15.92 19.74 -7.11
N ILE A 283 16.47 19.34 -5.96
CA ILE A 283 15.81 19.36 -4.67
C ILE A 283 16.15 20.66 -3.94
N PRO A 284 15.16 21.41 -3.43
CA PRO A 284 15.43 22.60 -2.63
C PRO A 284 16.32 22.27 -1.42
N ASP A 285 17.32 23.11 -1.15
CA ASP A 285 18.27 22.93 -0.02
C ASP A 285 17.55 22.75 1.32
N ALA A 286 16.44 23.45 1.51
CA ALA A 286 15.61 23.31 2.70
C ALA A 286 15.05 21.89 2.86
N ALA A 287 14.54 21.30 1.79
CA ALA A 287 14.01 19.93 1.80
C ALA A 287 15.13 18.92 2.07
N ARG A 288 16.31 19.10 1.47
CA ARG A 288 17.47 18.23 1.71
C ARG A 288 17.93 18.29 3.17
N ARG A 289 18.04 19.49 3.76
CA ARG A 289 18.40 19.64 5.19
C ARG A 289 17.38 18.96 6.09
N LYS A 290 16.08 19.22 5.87
CA LYS A 290 15.00 18.57 6.63
C LYS A 290 15.08 17.04 6.50
N ALA A 291 15.32 16.49 5.30
CA ALA A 291 15.43 15.04 5.08
C ALA A 291 16.56 14.40 5.90
N VAL A 292 17.73 15.06 5.99
CA VAL A 292 18.85 14.60 6.84
C VAL A 292 18.45 14.59 8.30
N GLU A 293 17.88 15.72 8.77
CA GLU A 293 17.50 15.89 10.18
C GLU A 293 16.46 14.86 10.64
N VAL A 294 15.45 14.60 9.80
CA VAL A 294 14.35 13.70 10.17
C VAL A 294 14.71 12.22 10.07
N ALA A 295 15.66 11.82 9.21
CA ALA A 295 15.92 10.41 8.93
C ALA A 295 16.37 9.62 10.18
N GLU A 296 17.21 10.20 11.04
CA GLU A 296 17.68 9.56 12.27
C GLU A 296 16.58 9.54 13.34
N ALA A 297 15.88 10.66 13.56
CA ALA A 297 14.76 10.76 14.48
C ALA A 297 13.65 9.77 14.13
N HIS A 298 13.34 9.63 12.83
CA HIS A 298 12.34 8.70 12.32
C HIS A 298 12.68 7.23 12.64
N ALA A 299 13.92 6.81 12.36
CA ALA A 299 14.36 5.46 12.68
C ALA A 299 14.34 5.17 14.19
N ALA A 300 14.69 6.16 15.02
CA ALA A 300 14.65 6.03 16.48
C ALA A 300 13.20 5.93 17.00
N SER A 301 12.30 6.78 16.49
CA SER A 301 10.88 6.77 16.84
C SER A 301 10.21 5.46 16.46
N PHE A 302 10.48 4.95 15.25
CA PHE A 302 9.94 3.68 14.79
C PHE A 302 10.39 2.53 15.70
N ARG A 303 11.69 2.44 16.07
CA ARG A 303 12.18 1.41 17.00
C ARG A 303 11.45 1.43 18.33
N ARG A 304 11.21 2.63 18.90
CA ARG A 304 10.47 2.78 20.15
C ARG A 304 9.02 2.36 20.03
N ALA A 305 8.35 2.73 18.95
CA ALA A 305 6.97 2.34 18.68
C ALA A 305 6.82 0.81 18.52
N VAL A 306 7.74 0.16 17.79
CA VAL A 306 7.77 -1.31 17.62
C VAL A 306 8.01 -1.99 18.99
N ALA A 307 9.00 -1.52 19.77
CA ALA A 307 9.30 -2.08 21.08
C ALA A 307 8.13 -1.95 22.07
N ALA A 308 7.34 -0.90 21.93
CA ALA A 308 6.13 -0.68 22.73
C ALA A 308 4.91 -1.49 22.27
N GLY A 309 4.96 -2.11 21.09
CA GLY A 309 3.83 -2.91 20.54
C GLY A 309 2.78 -2.10 19.77
N VAL A 310 3.13 -0.91 19.27
CA VAL A 310 2.23 -0.13 18.40
C VAL A 310 1.89 -0.94 17.15
N LYS A 311 0.63 -0.93 16.73
CA LYS A 311 0.18 -1.56 15.48
C LYS A 311 0.87 -0.92 14.28
N VAL A 312 1.50 -1.73 13.43
CA VAL A 312 2.22 -1.26 12.23
C VAL A 312 1.59 -1.87 10.99
N ALA A 313 1.40 -1.04 9.96
CA ALA A 313 1.12 -1.49 8.59
C ALA A 313 2.14 -0.86 7.64
N MET A 314 2.55 -1.62 6.62
CA MET A 314 3.54 -1.18 5.65
C MET A 314 2.99 -0.06 4.77
N GLY A 315 3.81 0.97 4.54
CA GLY A 315 3.59 2.03 3.57
C GLY A 315 4.92 2.71 3.24
N THR A 316 5.04 3.29 2.05
CA THR A 316 6.34 3.71 1.51
C THR A 316 6.44 5.20 1.18
N ASP A 317 5.32 5.88 0.98
CA ASP A 317 5.29 7.21 0.37
C ASP A 317 5.87 7.19 -1.07
N SER A 318 5.64 6.08 -1.81
CA SER A 318 6.06 5.96 -3.22
C SER A 318 5.41 7.05 -4.07
N GLY A 319 6.23 7.65 -4.93
CA GLY A 319 6.07 8.94 -5.57
C GLY A 319 7.20 9.86 -5.10
N ILE A 320 7.55 9.83 -3.81
CA ILE A 320 8.79 10.40 -3.27
C ILE A 320 9.96 9.47 -3.60
N THR A 321 9.77 8.17 -3.43
CA THR A 321 10.65 7.11 -3.95
C THR A 321 10.07 6.52 -5.23
N PRO A 322 10.88 5.97 -6.14
CA PRO A 322 10.37 5.37 -7.37
C PRO A 322 9.41 4.21 -7.10
N HIS A 323 8.28 4.19 -7.81
CA HIS A 323 7.38 3.03 -7.84
C HIS A 323 8.11 1.78 -8.36
N GLY A 324 7.79 0.62 -7.79
CA GLY A 324 8.52 -0.63 -8.03
C GLY A 324 9.72 -0.83 -7.11
N ARG A 325 10.01 0.14 -6.23
CA ARG A 325 10.98 0.01 -5.12
C ARG A 325 10.32 -0.04 -3.75
N ASN A 326 9.01 -0.22 -3.70
CA ASN A 326 8.19 -0.22 -2.49
C ASN A 326 8.72 -1.20 -1.43
N LEU A 327 9.20 -2.39 -1.83
CA LEU A 327 9.67 -3.41 -0.88
C LEU A 327 11.00 -3.06 -0.17
N ALA A 328 11.66 -1.95 -0.55
CA ALA A 328 12.82 -1.44 0.22
C ALA A 328 12.44 -1.01 1.64
N GLU A 329 11.16 -0.69 1.90
CA GLU A 329 10.64 -0.40 3.24
C GLU A 329 10.79 -1.58 4.18
N LEU A 330 10.62 -2.82 3.69
CA LEU A 330 10.60 -4.02 4.50
C LEU A 330 11.91 -4.25 5.25
N GLU A 331 13.04 -4.03 4.58
CA GLU A 331 14.36 -4.11 5.20
C GLU A 331 14.53 -3.06 6.32
N LEU A 332 14.00 -1.85 6.11
CA LEU A 332 14.08 -0.79 7.11
C LEU A 332 13.19 -1.07 8.33
N MET A 333 12.00 -1.64 8.10
CA MET A 333 11.13 -2.09 9.19
C MET A 333 11.81 -3.18 10.03
N ALA A 334 12.50 -4.13 9.39
CA ALA A 334 13.27 -5.16 10.10
C ALA A 334 14.45 -4.55 10.89
N LYS A 335 15.21 -3.63 10.30
CA LYS A 335 16.26 -2.85 11.00
C LYS A 335 15.70 -2.03 12.17
N GLY A 336 14.42 -1.69 12.10
CA GLY A 336 13.67 -1.03 13.16
C GLY A 336 13.20 -1.93 14.29
N GLY A 337 13.51 -3.25 14.24
CA GLY A 337 13.24 -4.19 15.33
C GLY A 337 12.09 -5.17 15.09
N MET A 338 11.42 -5.13 13.95
CA MET A 338 10.43 -6.15 13.58
C MET A 338 11.13 -7.40 13.09
N THR A 339 10.62 -8.58 13.45
CA THR A 339 11.08 -9.84 12.80
C THR A 339 10.60 -9.88 11.35
N PRO A 340 11.28 -10.63 10.46
CA PRO A 340 10.82 -10.75 9.07
C PRO A 340 9.37 -11.22 8.94
N ALA A 341 8.92 -12.14 9.79
CA ALA A 341 7.52 -12.57 9.82
C ALA A 341 6.56 -11.42 10.18
N GLN A 342 6.89 -10.60 11.20
CA GLN A 342 6.10 -9.43 11.56
C GLN A 342 6.05 -8.41 10.43
N VAL A 343 7.14 -8.22 9.67
CA VAL A 343 7.17 -7.32 8.51
C VAL A 343 6.24 -7.83 7.41
N LEU A 344 6.25 -9.14 7.10
CA LEU A 344 5.33 -9.73 6.12
C LEU A 344 3.88 -9.63 6.59
N VAL A 345 3.59 -9.83 7.88
CA VAL A 345 2.26 -9.60 8.46
C VAL A 345 1.85 -8.14 8.32
N ALA A 346 2.74 -7.18 8.60
CA ALA A 346 2.46 -5.74 8.44
C ALA A 346 2.17 -5.36 6.98
N THR A 347 2.65 -6.16 6.02
CA THR A 347 2.48 -5.95 4.57
C THR A 347 1.27 -6.72 4.02
N THR A 348 0.63 -7.57 4.81
CA THR A 348 -0.49 -8.44 4.41
C THR A 348 -1.69 -8.26 5.33
N SER A 349 -1.85 -9.09 6.36
CA SER A 349 -3.05 -9.12 7.21
C SER A 349 -3.24 -7.84 8.04
N SER A 350 -2.16 -7.26 8.61
CA SER A 350 -2.25 -5.98 9.33
C SER A 350 -2.67 -4.83 8.41
N ALA A 351 -2.10 -4.77 7.20
CA ALA A 351 -2.49 -3.77 6.20
C ALA A 351 -3.94 -3.96 5.74
N ALA A 352 -4.40 -5.20 5.59
CA ALA A 352 -5.79 -5.51 5.29
C ALA A 352 -6.74 -5.07 6.43
N GLU A 353 -6.34 -5.24 7.69
CA GLU A 353 -7.10 -4.74 8.86
C GLU A 353 -7.15 -3.22 8.87
N LEU A 354 -6.01 -2.54 8.68
CA LEU A 354 -5.95 -1.08 8.60
C LEU A 354 -6.88 -0.53 7.53
N THR A 355 -6.88 -1.13 6.35
CA THR A 355 -7.66 -0.69 5.18
C THR A 355 -9.11 -1.19 5.18
N GLY A 356 -9.51 -2.00 6.18
CA GLY A 356 -10.87 -2.56 6.30
C GLY A 356 -11.17 -3.66 5.28
N LEU A 357 -10.15 -4.28 4.72
CA LEU A 357 -10.26 -5.33 3.70
C LEU A 357 -9.97 -6.73 4.23
N SER A 358 -9.83 -6.91 5.56
CA SER A 358 -9.47 -8.20 6.18
C SER A 358 -10.46 -9.34 5.90
N GLY A 359 -11.74 -9.03 5.63
CA GLY A 359 -12.73 -10.02 5.20
C GLY A 359 -12.52 -10.56 3.78
N GLU A 360 -11.75 -9.84 2.95
CA GLU A 360 -11.56 -10.15 1.52
C GLU A 360 -10.11 -10.47 1.15
N LEU A 361 -9.13 -9.96 1.92
CA LEU A 361 -7.70 -9.94 1.57
C LEU A 361 -6.82 -10.10 2.80
N GLY A 362 -5.52 -10.17 2.60
CA GLY A 362 -4.48 -10.13 3.61
C GLY A 362 -4.04 -11.49 4.14
N THR A 363 -4.81 -12.54 3.90
CA THR A 363 -4.43 -13.92 4.22
C THR A 363 -4.84 -14.86 3.09
N LEU A 364 -4.17 -16.01 2.99
CA LEU A 364 -4.55 -17.10 2.07
C LEU A 364 -5.52 -18.04 2.80
N GLU A 365 -6.81 -17.70 2.77
CA GLU A 365 -7.88 -18.45 3.43
C GLU A 365 -9.05 -18.67 2.47
N PRO A 366 -9.79 -19.80 2.59
CA PRO A 366 -10.98 -20.04 1.79
C PRO A 366 -11.99 -18.89 1.85
N GLY A 367 -12.55 -18.54 0.70
CA GLY A 367 -13.52 -17.45 0.51
C GLY A 367 -12.89 -16.09 0.21
N LYS A 368 -11.62 -15.86 0.52
CA LYS A 368 -10.92 -14.60 0.22
C LYS A 368 -10.55 -14.50 -1.27
N ARG A 369 -10.29 -13.30 -1.73
CA ARG A 369 -9.81 -13.07 -3.11
C ARG A 369 -8.47 -13.75 -3.31
N ALA A 370 -8.28 -14.35 -4.45
CA ALA A 370 -7.06 -15.03 -4.83
C ALA A 370 -6.00 -14.01 -5.32
N ASP A 371 -5.53 -13.18 -4.39
CA ASP A 371 -4.35 -12.35 -4.57
C ASP A 371 -3.16 -13.13 -3.98
N VAL A 372 -2.28 -13.65 -4.85
CA VAL A 372 -1.17 -14.52 -4.47
C VAL A 372 0.13 -14.02 -5.09
N VAL A 373 1.16 -13.90 -4.28
CA VAL A 373 2.53 -13.59 -4.73
C VAL A 373 3.37 -14.84 -4.67
N VAL A 374 3.95 -15.23 -5.80
CA VAL A 374 4.87 -16.36 -5.90
C VAL A 374 6.29 -15.85 -5.78
N VAL A 375 7.05 -16.35 -4.81
CA VAL A 375 8.40 -15.90 -4.49
C VAL A 375 9.40 -17.02 -4.73
N ASP A 376 10.49 -16.71 -5.44
CA ASP A 376 11.61 -17.60 -5.66
C ASP A 376 12.62 -17.46 -4.49
N GLY A 377 12.84 -18.54 -3.75
CA GLY A 377 13.65 -18.54 -2.52
C GLY A 377 12.92 -18.01 -1.28
N ASP A 378 13.65 -17.78 -0.20
CA ASP A 378 13.11 -17.47 1.13
C ASP A 378 12.52 -16.04 1.22
N PRO A 379 11.21 -15.85 1.42
CA PRO A 379 10.60 -14.53 1.51
C PRO A 379 11.02 -13.72 2.75
N PHE A 380 11.63 -14.36 3.75
CA PHE A 380 12.13 -13.69 4.96
C PHE A 380 13.48 -12.99 4.74
N GLU A 381 14.14 -13.20 3.61
CA GLU A 381 15.28 -12.39 3.15
C GLU A 381 14.75 -11.08 2.51
N LEU A 382 14.28 -10.17 3.33
CA LEU A 382 13.52 -8.99 2.92
C LEU A 382 14.26 -8.05 1.98
N ALA A 383 15.59 -7.92 2.12
CA ALA A 383 16.41 -6.99 1.32
C ALA A 383 16.37 -7.29 -0.18
N THR A 384 16.16 -8.54 -0.56
CA THR A 384 16.14 -9.01 -1.95
C THR A 384 14.77 -9.50 -2.41
N LEU A 385 13.75 -9.39 -1.57
CA LEU A 385 12.41 -9.92 -1.86
C LEU A 385 11.85 -9.39 -3.19
N GLY A 386 12.03 -8.09 -3.46
CA GLY A 386 11.52 -7.46 -4.69
C GLY A 386 12.09 -8.05 -5.98
N ASP A 387 13.32 -8.52 -5.95
CA ASP A 387 14.01 -9.12 -7.11
C ASP A 387 13.63 -10.60 -7.31
N ARG A 388 12.95 -11.20 -6.31
CA ARG A 388 12.57 -12.62 -6.29
C ARG A 388 11.08 -12.88 -6.47
N ILE A 389 10.31 -11.84 -6.83
CA ILE A 389 8.91 -12.02 -7.22
C ILE A 389 8.86 -12.72 -8.58
N ALA A 390 8.48 -13.99 -8.58
CA ALA A 390 8.39 -14.80 -9.78
C ALA A 390 7.08 -14.58 -10.54
N ALA A 391 5.97 -14.47 -9.81
CA ALA A 391 4.66 -14.20 -10.39
C ALA A 391 3.74 -13.48 -9.41
N VAL A 392 2.79 -12.72 -9.94
CA VAL A 392 1.73 -12.05 -9.18
C VAL A 392 0.39 -12.45 -9.76
N VAL A 393 -0.44 -13.04 -8.92
CA VAL A 393 -1.83 -13.37 -9.21
C VAL A 393 -2.71 -12.37 -8.46
N LYS A 394 -3.66 -11.76 -9.17
CA LYS A 394 -4.64 -10.83 -8.59
C LYS A 394 -6.03 -11.24 -9.05
N ASP A 395 -6.95 -11.37 -8.10
CA ASP A 395 -8.31 -11.88 -8.38
C ASP A 395 -8.27 -13.19 -9.21
N GLY A 396 -7.35 -14.11 -8.88
CA GLY A 396 -7.18 -15.40 -9.54
C GLY A 396 -6.52 -15.36 -10.94
N ARG A 397 -6.08 -14.19 -11.42
CA ARG A 397 -5.47 -14.02 -12.74
C ARG A 397 -4.00 -13.64 -12.62
N LEU A 398 -3.15 -14.25 -13.43
CA LEU A 398 -1.75 -13.85 -13.57
C LEU A 398 -1.69 -12.44 -14.16
N VAL A 399 -1.13 -11.48 -13.40
CA VAL A 399 -1.05 -10.07 -13.78
C VAL A 399 0.38 -9.55 -13.96
N ALA A 400 1.36 -10.26 -13.42
CA ALA A 400 2.79 -9.98 -13.62
C ALA A 400 3.63 -11.24 -13.44
N GLY A 401 4.84 -11.24 -14.01
CA GLY A 401 5.79 -12.35 -13.93
C GLY A 401 5.70 -13.31 -15.11
N HIS A 402 6.39 -14.43 -15.00
CA HIS A 402 6.43 -15.45 -16.05
C HIS A 402 5.32 -16.49 -15.84
N VAL A 403 4.79 -17.00 -16.96
CA VAL A 403 3.88 -18.15 -16.96
C VAL A 403 4.62 -19.33 -16.31
N LEU A 404 4.21 -19.68 -15.11
CA LEU A 404 4.63 -20.93 -14.47
C LEU A 404 4.07 -22.05 -15.35
N ALA A 405 4.88 -23.06 -15.69
CA ALA A 405 4.50 -24.10 -16.64
C ALA A 405 3.18 -24.78 -16.20
N ALA A 406 2.13 -24.64 -17.01
CA ALA A 406 0.91 -25.37 -16.79
C ALA A 406 1.17 -26.85 -17.09
N THR A 407 1.08 -27.71 -16.09
CA THR A 407 1.02 -29.16 -16.30
C THR A 407 -0.44 -29.56 -16.45
N ALA A 408 -0.80 -30.15 -17.58
CA ALA A 408 -2.13 -30.74 -17.73
C ALA A 408 -2.38 -31.71 -16.55
N ALA A 409 -3.54 -31.59 -15.91
CA ALA A 409 -3.94 -32.49 -14.84
C ALA A 409 -3.82 -33.95 -15.35
N ALA A 410 -3.10 -34.78 -14.60
CA ALA A 410 -2.87 -36.18 -14.96
C ALA A 410 -4.25 -36.84 -15.16
N GLY A 411 -4.52 -37.23 -16.41
CA GLY A 411 -5.82 -37.74 -16.85
C GLY A 411 -6.35 -38.82 -15.93
N ARG A 412 -7.65 -38.79 -15.75
CA ARG A 412 -8.43 -39.85 -15.13
C ARG A 412 -7.97 -41.22 -15.67
N ARG A 413 -7.40 -42.06 -14.85
CA ARG A 413 -7.23 -43.47 -15.17
C ARG A 413 -8.63 -44.03 -15.31
N SER A 414 -9.12 -44.22 -16.58
CA SER A 414 -10.29 -45.03 -16.85
C SER A 414 -9.97 -46.48 -16.51
N ALA A 415 -10.54 -46.95 -15.42
CA ALA A 415 -10.62 -48.39 -15.16
C ALA A 415 -11.63 -48.99 -16.12
N THR A 416 -11.17 -49.43 -17.31
CA THR A 416 -11.93 -50.36 -18.12
C THR A 416 -11.52 -51.77 -17.71
N GLY A 417 -12.42 -52.39 -16.98
CA GLY A 417 -12.35 -53.82 -16.65
C GLY A 417 -12.31 -54.70 -17.91
N SER A 418 -11.33 -55.56 -17.90
CA SER A 418 -11.29 -56.72 -18.84
C SER A 418 -12.38 -57.70 -18.49
N THR A 419 -13.30 -57.98 -19.36
CA THR A 419 -14.02 -59.26 -19.40
C THR A 419 -13.62 -59.99 -20.66
N GLY A 420 -13.03 -61.13 -20.47
CA GLY A 420 -12.65 -62.03 -21.55
C GLY A 420 -13.83 -62.67 -22.22
N GLY A 421 -13.65 -63.18 -23.43
CA GLY A 421 -14.54 -64.01 -24.16
C GLY A 421 -13.86 -64.51 -25.42
N ALA A 422 -13.34 -65.74 -25.34
CA ALA A 422 -12.82 -66.50 -26.47
C ALA A 422 -13.96 -67.02 -27.33
N THR A 423 -13.71 -67.12 -28.66
CA THR A 423 -14.00 -68.28 -29.54
C THR A 423 -13.79 -67.83 -30.98
N ALA A 424 -12.86 -68.36 -31.66
CA ALA A 424 -12.77 -69.53 -32.58
C ALA A 424 -13.52 -69.35 -33.94
N ALA A 425 -12.70 -69.51 -35.00
CA ALA A 425 -12.87 -70.29 -36.20
C ALA A 425 -13.41 -69.63 -37.49
N SER A 426 -12.52 -69.71 -38.48
CA SER A 426 -12.64 -70.17 -39.83
C SER A 426 -13.64 -69.46 -40.84
N THR A 427 -13.14 -68.91 -41.78
CA THR A 427 -12.84 -69.36 -43.21
C THR A 427 -12.17 -68.18 -43.93
#